data_740403f19992e2176a21ceef1e33ef76
#
_entry.id   740403f19992e2176a21ceef1e33ef76
#
_cell.length_a   1.000
_cell.length_b   1.000
_cell.length_c   1.000
_cell.angle_alpha   90.00
_cell.angle_beta   90.00
_cell.angle_gamma   90.00
#
_symmetry.space_group_name_H-M   'P 1'
#
loop_
_entity.id
_entity.type
_entity.pdbx_description
1 polymer ?
#
loop_
_entity_poly.entity_id
_entity_poly.type
_entity_poly.pdbx_seq_one_letter_code
_entity_poly.pdbx_strand_id
1 'polypeptide(L)'
;YGCQSPHLKTMHSEASVQKAWFNGHSKIISEVFLNNGNAAYKKEVWLENKFDEKLTGLEDIDLGKKAKANNWEIFYCAEANVEHLHRESFKTIQNRYRREAEAMKNINKDLKSDVHIIKNTFFHCFKGFLRGVRYDIKTSKDSLQPNSDIISILKYRFSQYVGTYKGYKNDMSKNKMTDLYFYPPKL
;
A
#
# COMPACT_ATOMS: atom_id res chain seq x y z
N TYR A 1 7.36 12.30 6.23
CA TYR A 1 7.95 11.14 5.55
C TYR A 1 8.72 11.61 4.32
N GLY A 2 9.71 10.81 3.91
CA GLY A 2 10.53 11.09 2.75
C GLY A 2 10.09 10.33 1.50
N CYS A 3 10.75 10.66 0.39
CA CYS A 3 10.58 9.99 -0.90
C CYS A 3 11.12 8.55 -0.85
N GLN A 4 10.51 7.65 -1.61
CA GLN A 4 11.04 6.32 -1.88
C GLN A 4 11.09 6.12 -3.40
N SER A 5 12.29 6.00 -3.94
CA SER A 5 12.48 5.69 -5.36
C SER A 5 12.66 4.18 -5.57
N PRO A 6 12.15 3.63 -6.67
CA PRO A 6 12.31 2.22 -6.93
C PRO A 6 13.78 1.91 -7.30
N HIS A 7 14.36 0.91 -6.64
CA HIS A 7 15.65 0.37 -7.02
C HIS A 7 15.59 -0.26 -8.43
N LEU A 8 16.70 -0.28 -9.18
CA LEU A 8 16.75 -0.82 -10.54
C LEU A 8 16.29 -2.28 -10.68
N LYS A 9 16.38 -3.08 -9.61
CA LYS A 9 15.92 -4.49 -9.59
C LYS A 9 14.44 -4.65 -9.20
N THR A 10 13.72 -3.56 -8.94
CA THR A 10 12.27 -3.59 -8.66
C THR A 10 11.51 -3.93 -9.94
N MET A 11 10.50 -4.79 -9.86
CA MET A 11 9.64 -5.11 -11.02
C MET A 11 9.02 -3.84 -11.59
N HIS A 12 8.88 -3.76 -12.91
CA HIS A 12 8.33 -2.59 -13.61
C HIS A 12 6.98 -2.11 -13.01
N SER A 13 6.04 -3.01 -12.80
CA SER A 13 4.72 -2.65 -12.24
C SER A 13 4.80 -2.15 -10.79
N GLU A 14 5.71 -2.70 -9.98
CA GLU A 14 5.94 -2.21 -8.60
C GLU A 14 6.58 -0.82 -8.62
N ALA A 15 7.58 -0.62 -9.49
CA ALA A 15 8.20 0.69 -9.67
C ALA A 15 7.20 1.75 -10.13
N SER A 16 6.24 1.38 -10.98
CA SER A 16 5.13 2.25 -11.40
C SER A 16 4.26 2.68 -10.21
N VAL A 17 3.97 1.75 -9.29
CA VAL A 17 3.20 2.05 -8.07
C VAL A 17 3.98 2.98 -7.16
N GLN A 18 5.26 2.69 -6.88
CA GLN A 18 6.10 3.53 -6.04
C GLN A 18 6.21 4.96 -6.59
N LYS A 19 6.48 5.10 -7.89
CA LYS A 19 6.53 6.42 -8.56
C LYS A 19 5.22 7.19 -8.48
N ALA A 20 4.07 6.50 -8.47
CA ALA A 20 2.78 7.15 -8.33
C ALA A 20 2.55 7.69 -6.90
N TRP A 21 3.07 7.01 -5.87
CA TRP A 21 2.93 7.43 -4.48
C TRP A 21 3.91 8.52 -4.06
N PHE A 22 5.13 8.47 -4.57
CA PHE A 22 6.22 9.38 -4.20
C PHE A 22 6.56 10.30 -5.37
N ASN A 23 5.66 11.21 -5.69
CA ASN A 23 5.84 12.20 -6.74
C ASN A 23 5.66 13.63 -6.21
N GLY A 24 6.19 14.59 -6.95
CA GLY A 24 6.02 16.00 -6.65
C GLY A 24 7.09 16.58 -5.74
N HIS A 25 6.81 17.77 -5.20
CA HIS A 25 7.71 18.57 -4.38
C HIS A 25 7.36 18.43 -2.90
N SER A 26 8.32 18.75 -2.05
CA SER A 26 8.17 18.81 -0.59
C SER A 26 7.02 19.75 -0.21
N LYS A 27 6.09 19.26 0.63
CA LYS A 27 4.90 20.01 1.04
C LYS A 27 4.23 19.39 2.28
N ILE A 28 3.44 20.19 2.99
CA ILE A 28 2.42 19.69 3.90
C ILE A 28 1.32 19.03 3.06
N ILE A 29 0.94 17.80 3.40
CA ILE A 29 -0.10 17.07 2.67
C ILE A 29 -1.46 17.18 3.37
N SER A 30 -2.51 17.37 2.56
CA SER A 30 -3.91 17.41 3.03
C SER A 30 -4.48 16.02 3.26
N GLU A 31 -4.10 15.06 2.44
CA GLU A 31 -4.54 13.68 2.52
C GLU A 31 -3.88 12.94 3.69
N VAL A 32 -4.49 11.83 4.09
CA VAL A 32 -3.87 10.91 5.05
C VAL A 32 -3.01 9.93 4.28
N PHE A 33 -1.75 10.27 4.10
CA PHE A 33 -0.75 9.35 3.57
C PHE A 33 0.54 9.46 4.40
N LEU A 34 1.07 8.32 4.78
CA LEU A 34 2.30 8.18 5.54
C LEU A 34 2.92 6.83 5.19
N ASN A 35 4.25 6.71 5.20
CA ASN A 35 4.90 5.47 4.86
C ASN A 35 6.12 5.23 5.76
N ASN A 36 6.07 4.19 6.57
CA ASN A 36 7.10 3.83 7.54
C ASN A 36 8.45 3.43 6.93
N GLY A 37 8.48 3.09 5.66
CA GLY A 37 9.73 2.75 4.97
C GLY A 37 10.73 3.90 4.92
N ASN A 38 10.26 5.14 5.08
CA ASN A 38 11.10 6.34 5.20
C ASN A 38 10.34 7.46 5.94
N ALA A 39 10.23 7.33 7.26
CA ALA A 39 9.49 8.30 8.07
C ALA A 39 10.20 8.66 9.37
N ALA A 40 9.95 9.87 9.85
CA ALA A 40 10.33 10.34 11.17
C ALA A 40 9.11 10.96 11.86
N TYR A 41 8.99 10.73 13.14
CA TYR A 41 7.89 11.21 13.97
C TYR A 41 8.44 12.01 15.16
N LYS A 42 7.75 13.11 15.50
CA LYS A 42 7.97 13.70 16.82
C LYS A 42 7.55 12.69 17.89
N LYS A 43 8.33 12.60 18.96
CA LYS A 43 8.07 11.63 20.04
C LYS A 43 6.68 11.82 20.65
N GLU A 44 6.24 13.06 20.78
CA GLU A 44 4.93 13.43 21.29
C GLU A 44 3.81 12.83 20.42
N VAL A 45 3.91 12.98 19.10
CA VAL A 45 2.94 12.38 18.15
C VAL A 45 2.82 10.89 18.35
N TRP A 46 3.96 10.19 18.48
CA TRP A 46 3.96 8.75 18.69
C TRP A 46 3.44 8.35 20.07
N LEU A 47 3.68 9.14 21.12
CA LEU A 47 3.15 8.89 22.46
C LEU A 47 1.64 9.02 22.50
N GLU A 48 1.08 10.00 21.80
CA GLU A 48 -0.37 10.24 21.70
C GLU A 48 -1.07 9.25 20.77
N ASN A 49 -0.37 8.80 19.69
CA ASN A 49 -0.95 8.03 18.60
C ASN A 49 -0.17 6.74 18.37
N LYS A 50 -0.26 5.79 19.30
CA LYS A 50 0.42 4.49 19.14
C LYS A 50 -0.04 3.73 17.91
N PHE A 51 0.87 2.95 17.33
CA PHE A 51 0.51 1.98 16.29
C PHE A 51 -0.53 0.99 16.81
N ASP A 52 -1.54 0.69 16.01
CA ASP A 52 -2.48 -0.38 16.31
C ASP A 52 -1.87 -1.74 15.92
N GLU A 53 -1.36 -2.47 16.91
CA GLU A 53 -0.76 -3.79 16.74
C GLU A 53 -1.72 -4.86 16.22
N LYS A 54 -3.02 -4.56 16.14
CA LYS A 54 -4.05 -5.47 15.61
C LYS A 54 -4.21 -5.35 14.09
N LEU A 55 -3.63 -4.32 13.47
CA LEU A 55 -3.67 -4.14 12.03
C LEU A 55 -2.71 -5.13 11.36
N THR A 56 -3.09 -5.61 10.20
CA THR A 56 -2.29 -6.53 9.38
C THR A 56 -1.31 -5.82 8.44
N GLY A 57 -1.26 -4.51 8.50
CA GLY A 57 -0.48 -3.58 7.69
C GLY A 57 -1.13 -2.21 7.73
N LEU A 58 -0.54 -1.22 7.05
CA LEU A 58 -1.01 0.16 7.00
C LEU A 58 -1.13 0.83 8.38
N GLU A 59 -0.34 0.38 9.35
CA GLU A 59 -0.25 0.98 10.69
C GLU A 59 0.22 2.44 10.64
N ASP A 60 0.99 2.78 9.60
CA ASP A 60 1.42 4.13 9.28
C ASP A 60 0.25 5.02 8.81
N ILE A 61 -0.61 4.51 7.95
CA ILE A 61 -1.83 5.22 7.52
C ILE A 61 -2.77 5.45 8.70
N ASP A 62 -2.96 4.46 9.57
CA ASP A 62 -3.76 4.58 10.79
C ASP A 62 -3.18 5.65 11.73
N LEU A 63 -1.87 5.61 11.96
CA LEU A 63 -1.19 6.64 12.76
C LEU A 63 -1.34 8.03 12.13
N GLY A 64 -1.16 8.14 10.81
CA GLY A 64 -1.36 9.40 10.10
C GLY A 64 -2.78 9.95 10.24
N LYS A 65 -3.81 9.07 10.19
CA LYS A 65 -5.21 9.43 10.42
C LYS A 65 -5.44 9.96 11.83
N LYS A 66 -4.92 9.27 12.85
CA LYS A 66 -5.00 9.70 14.27
C LYS A 66 -4.28 11.02 14.49
N ALA A 67 -3.06 11.16 13.98
CA ALA A 67 -2.27 12.38 14.10
C ALA A 67 -3.01 13.60 13.52
N LYS A 68 -3.58 13.46 12.32
CA LYS A 68 -4.37 14.54 11.71
C LYS A 68 -5.63 14.88 12.50
N ALA A 69 -6.31 13.89 13.06
CA ALA A 69 -7.47 14.12 13.94
C ALA A 69 -7.08 14.91 15.20
N ASN A 70 -5.83 14.80 15.65
CA ASN A 70 -5.24 15.55 16.75
C ASN A 70 -4.52 16.84 16.31
N ASN A 71 -4.84 17.37 15.10
CA ASN A 71 -4.29 18.60 14.53
C ASN A 71 -2.78 18.57 14.25
N TRP A 72 -2.16 17.39 14.13
CA TRP A 72 -0.79 17.27 13.68
C TRP A 72 -0.70 17.36 12.15
N GLU A 73 0.35 18.00 11.66
CA GLU A 73 0.62 18.07 10.23
C GLU A 73 1.50 16.92 9.77
N ILE A 74 1.26 16.45 8.54
CA ILE A 74 2.10 15.47 7.86
C ILE A 74 2.85 16.19 6.74
N PHE A 75 4.18 16.14 6.79
CA PHE A 75 5.05 16.75 5.78
C PHE A 75 5.67 15.66 4.88
N TYR A 76 5.58 15.85 3.58
CA TYR A 76 6.32 15.08 2.57
C TYR A 76 7.61 15.82 2.23
N CYS A 77 8.76 15.13 2.35
CA CYS A 77 10.08 15.67 2.02
C CYS A 77 10.62 14.92 0.79
N ALA A 78 10.53 15.53 -0.37
CA ALA A 78 10.99 14.93 -1.63
C ALA A 78 12.51 14.72 -1.67
N GLU A 79 13.26 15.58 -0.99
CA GLU A 79 14.72 15.57 -0.92
C GLU A 79 15.25 14.46 0.00
N ALA A 80 14.45 13.99 0.96
CA ALA A 80 14.78 12.86 1.81
C ALA A 80 14.46 11.56 1.06
N ASN A 81 15.23 11.24 0.02
CA ASN A 81 15.00 10.08 -0.82
C ASN A 81 15.80 8.86 -0.37
N VAL A 82 15.15 7.69 -0.37
CA VAL A 82 15.79 6.39 -0.20
C VAL A 82 15.43 5.46 -1.36
N GLU A 83 16.34 4.58 -1.76
CA GLU A 83 16.01 3.50 -2.68
C GLU A 83 15.27 2.38 -1.96
N HIS A 84 14.12 1.98 -2.50
CA HIS A 84 13.29 0.94 -1.93
C HIS A 84 13.15 -0.24 -2.88
N LEU A 85 13.52 -1.44 -2.39
CA LEU A 85 13.50 -2.67 -3.16
C LEU A 85 12.54 -3.70 -2.54
N HIS A 86 11.52 -4.08 -3.30
CA HIS A 86 10.71 -5.24 -3.02
C HIS A 86 11.17 -6.43 -3.89
N ARG A 87 11.65 -7.49 -3.25
CA ARG A 87 11.94 -8.77 -3.90
C ARG A 87 10.82 -9.75 -3.60
N GLU A 88 9.73 -9.66 -4.33
CA GLU A 88 8.52 -10.42 -4.06
C GLU A 88 8.13 -11.34 -5.22
N SER A 89 7.67 -12.54 -4.89
CA SER A 89 6.95 -13.40 -5.83
C SER A 89 5.53 -12.87 -6.07
N PHE A 90 4.89 -13.27 -7.16
CA PHE A 90 3.48 -12.91 -7.43
C PHE A 90 2.53 -13.37 -6.31
N LYS A 91 2.84 -14.48 -5.63
CA LYS A 91 2.08 -14.96 -4.47
C LYS A 91 2.26 -14.04 -3.26
N THR A 92 3.47 -13.56 -3.02
CA THR A 92 3.77 -12.62 -1.92
C THR A 92 3.09 -11.28 -2.17
N ILE A 93 3.14 -10.78 -3.41
CA ILE A 93 2.42 -9.57 -3.85
C ILE A 93 0.92 -9.71 -3.58
N GLN A 94 0.30 -10.83 -3.98
CA GLN A 94 -1.11 -11.08 -3.71
C GLN A 94 -1.43 -11.05 -2.22
N ASN A 95 -0.58 -11.66 -1.38
CA ASN A 95 -0.79 -11.67 0.07
C ASN A 95 -0.61 -10.29 0.69
N ARG A 96 0.37 -9.49 0.24
CA ARG A 96 0.58 -8.11 0.69
C ARG A 96 -0.67 -7.26 0.41
N TYR A 97 -1.15 -7.23 -0.81
CA TYR A 97 -2.36 -6.47 -1.17
C TYR A 97 -3.63 -6.96 -0.45
N ARG A 98 -3.69 -8.24 -0.11
CA ARG A 98 -4.80 -8.76 0.71
C ARG A 98 -4.75 -8.18 2.13
N ARG A 99 -3.60 -8.22 2.79
CA ARG A 99 -3.40 -7.67 4.14
C ARG A 99 -3.69 -6.17 4.19
N GLU A 100 -3.17 -5.42 3.21
CA GLU A 100 -3.39 -3.99 3.10
C GLU A 100 -4.88 -3.65 2.92
N ALA A 101 -5.60 -4.39 2.08
CA ALA A 101 -7.03 -4.19 1.89
C ALA A 101 -7.85 -4.53 3.15
N GLU A 102 -7.49 -5.56 3.88
CA GLU A 102 -8.09 -5.91 5.18
C GLU A 102 -7.81 -4.82 6.23
N ALA A 103 -6.57 -4.33 6.30
CA ALA A 103 -6.21 -3.23 7.19
C ALA A 103 -6.99 -1.95 6.83
N MET A 104 -7.05 -1.58 5.56
CA MET A 104 -7.79 -0.40 5.09
C MET A 104 -9.27 -0.49 5.43
N LYS A 105 -9.89 -1.68 5.29
CA LYS A 105 -11.27 -1.92 5.71
C LYS A 105 -11.45 -1.66 7.22
N ASN A 106 -10.48 -2.07 8.05
CA ASN A 106 -10.53 -1.85 9.49
C ASN A 106 -10.33 -0.37 9.86
N ILE A 107 -9.38 0.32 9.23
CA ILE A 107 -9.11 1.75 9.44
C ILE A 107 -10.33 2.62 9.09
N ASN A 108 -11.13 2.19 8.10
CA ASN A 108 -12.28 2.95 7.60
C ASN A 108 -13.63 2.46 8.15
N LYS A 109 -13.66 1.56 9.12
CA LYS A 109 -14.92 1.02 9.70
C LYS A 109 -15.87 2.08 10.26
N ASP A 110 -15.34 3.21 10.70
CA ASP A 110 -16.14 4.31 11.25
C ASP A 110 -16.83 5.16 10.18
N LEU A 111 -16.46 4.97 8.91
CA LEU A 111 -17.15 5.61 7.80
C LEU A 111 -18.40 4.77 7.48
N LYS A 112 -19.58 5.27 7.85
CA LYS A 112 -20.92 4.64 7.66
C LYS A 112 -21.30 4.24 6.21
N SER A 113 -20.31 4.09 5.33
CA SER A 113 -20.48 3.79 3.89
C SER A 113 -20.21 2.32 3.51
N ASP A 114 -20.07 1.42 4.48
CA ASP A 114 -19.58 0.04 4.27
C ASP A 114 -20.41 -0.81 3.29
N VAL A 115 -21.72 -0.59 3.22
CA VAL A 115 -22.60 -1.37 2.33
C VAL A 115 -22.38 -1.05 0.85
N HIS A 116 -22.00 0.20 0.52
CA HIS A 116 -21.70 0.59 -0.86
C HIS A 116 -20.34 0.09 -1.33
N ILE A 117 -19.36 0.03 -0.44
CA ILE A 117 -18.00 -0.44 -0.76
C ILE A 117 -18.01 -1.90 -1.18
N ILE A 118 -18.75 -2.76 -0.47
CA ILE A 118 -18.79 -4.21 -0.74
C ILE A 118 -19.47 -4.53 -2.07
N LYS A 119 -20.59 -3.90 -2.38
CA LYS A 119 -21.34 -4.17 -3.64
C LYS A 119 -20.55 -3.81 -4.90
N ASN A 120 -19.70 -2.80 -4.84
CA ASN A 120 -18.94 -2.32 -5.99
C ASN A 120 -17.47 -2.76 -6.01
N THR A 121 -17.01 -3.49 -4.97
CA THR A 121 -15.58 -3.85 -4.81
C THR A 121 -15.03 -4.63 -6.01
N PHE A 122 -15.79 -5.57 -6.57
CA PHE A 122 -15.36 -6.33 -7.75
C PHE A 122 -15.10 -5.39 -8.94
N PHE A 123 -16.09 -4.59 -9.32
CA PHE A 123 -15.94 -3.67 -10.45
C PHE A 123 -14.91 -2.59 -10.21
N HIS A 124 -14.81 -2.10 -8.97
CA HIS A 124 -13.82 -1.10 -8.60
C HIS A 124 -12.39 -1.64 -8.72
N CYS A 125 -12.14 -2.81 -8.16
CA CYS A 125 -10.85 -3.50 -8.28
C CYS A 125 -10.54 -3.85 -9.73
N PHE A 126 -11.53 -4.30 -10.51
CA PHE A 126 -11.35 -4.64 -11.92
C PHE A 126 -11.03 -3.42 -12.79
N LYS A 127 -11.67 -2.28 -12.55
CA LYS A 127 -11.29 -1.00 -13.19
C LYS A 127 -9.86 -0.61 -12.85
N GLY A 128 -9.45 -0.78 -11.58
CA GLY A 128 -8.07 -0.54 -11.13
C GLY A 128 -7.08 -1.44 -11.85
N PHE A 129 -7.39 -2.72 -12.00
CA PHE A 129 -6.59 -3.68 -12.77
C PHE A 129 -6.39 -3.22 -14.21
N LEU A 130 -7.48 -2.92 -14.93
CA LEU A 130 -7.39 -2.49 -16.34
C LEU A 130 -6.60 -1.19 -16.50
N ARG A 131 -6.79 -0.22 -15.59
CA ARG A 131 -6.04 1.03 -15.58
C ARG A 131 -4.56 0.80 -15.35
N GLY A 132 -4.22 -0.02 -14.37
CA GLY A 132 -2.83 -0.37 -14.04
C GLY A 132 -2.13 -1.08 -15.21
N VAL A 133 -2.78 -2.07 -15.82
CA VAL A 133 -2.24 -2.78 -17.00
C VAL A 133 -1.98 -1.82 -18.15
N ARG A 134 -2.94 -0.96 -18.49
CA ARG A 134 -2.77 0.04 -19.56
C ARG A 134 -1.62 1.00 -19.31
N TYR A 135 -1.49 1.47 -18.07
CA TYR A 135 -0.42 2.37 -17.68
C TYR A 135 0.94 1.69 -17.80
N ASP A 136 1.08 0.48 -17.25
CA ASP A 136 2.34 -0.26 -17.26
C ASP A 136 2.77 -0.63 -18.69
N ILE A 137 1.85 -1.06 -19.56
CA ILE A 137 2.15 -1.35 -20.97
C ILE A 137 2.63 -0.07 -21.68
N LYS A 138 2.00 1.08 -21.40
CA LYS A 138 2.42 2.34 -22.01
C LYS A 138 3.84 2.73 -21.59
N THR A 139 4.20 2.50 -20.33
CA THR A 139 5.48 2.91 -19.75
C THR A 139 6.58 1.83 -19.84
N SER A 140 6.23 0.61 -20.25
CA SER A 140 7.17 -0.52 -20.31
C SER A 140 8.23 -0.40 -21.42
N LYS A 141 7.92 0.31 -22.50
CA LYS A 141 8.81 0.44 -23.68
C LYS A 141 10.15 1.08 -23.35
N ASP A 142 10.13 2.08 -22.45
CA ASP A 142 11.30 2.84 -22.03
C ASP A 142 11.78 2.43 -20.63
N SER A 143 11.31 1.28 -20.13
CA SER A 143 11.60 0.84 -18.77
C SER A 143 12.91 0.04 -18.71
N LEU A 144 13.81 0.45 -17.83
CA LEU A 144 15.01 -0.31 -17.46
C LEU A 144 14.73 -1.33 -16.34
N GLN A 145 13.50 -1.39 -15.82
CA GLN A 145 13.11 -2.28 -14.75
C GLN A 145 12.86 -3.71 -15.28
N PRO A 146 13.18 -4.76 -14.51
CA PRO A 146 12.86 -6.13 -14.90
C PRO A 146 11.36 -6.37 -14.95
N ASN A 147 10.96 -7.46 -15.62
CA ASN A 147 9.57 -7.89 -15.75
C ASN A 147 8.65 -6.81 -16.39
N SER A 148 9.18 -6.09 -17.37
CA SER A 148 8.45 -5.10 -18.19
C SER A 148 7.69 -5.73 -19.36
N ASP A 149 7.78 -7.05 -19.55
CA ASP A 149 7.00 -7.78 -20.55
C ASP A 149 5.50 -7.87 -20.15
N ILE A 150 4.65 -8.03 -21.16
CA ILE A 150 3.19 -8.03 -21.00
C ILE A 150 2.72 -9.12 -20.02
N ILE A 151 3.33 -10.30 -20.06
CA ILE A 151 2.93 -11.44 -19.21
C ILE A 151 3.23 -11.12 -17.75
N SER A 152 4.40 -10.55 -17.45
CA SER A 152 4.79 -10.15 -16.10
C SER A 152 3.93 -9.02 -15.59
N ILE A 153 3.60 -8.03 -16.40
CA ILE A 153 2.68 -6.95 -16.07
C ILE A 153 1.30 -7.51 -15.71
N LEU A 154 0.75 -8.39 -16.55
CA LEU A 154 -0.55 -9.03 -16.29
C LEU A 154 -0.53 -9.84 -14.99
N LYS A 155 0.52 -10.65 -14.75
CA LYS A 155 0.66 -11.44 -13.52
C LYS A 155 0.74 -10.54 -12.28
N TYR A 156 1.51 -9.46 -12.31
CA TYR A 156 1.60 -8.51 -11.20
C TYR A 156 0.24 -7.88 -10.90
N ARG A 157 -0.37 -7.26 -11.92
CA ARG A 157 -1.65 -6.54 -11.74
C ARG A 157 -2.80 -7.48 -11.38
N PHE A 158 -2.79 -8.72 -11.87
CA PHE A 158 -3.75 -9.75 -11.47
C PHE A 158 -3.54 -10.16 -10.00
N SER A 159 -2.29 -10.33 -9.55
CA SER A 159 -1.98 -10.61 -8.14
C SER A 159 -2.46 -9.50 -7.22
N GLN A 160 -2.21 -8.23 -7.60
CA GLN A 160 -2.71 -7.05 -6.93
C GLN A 160 -4.25 -7.05 -6.85
N TYR A 161 -4.92 -7.24 -7.99
CA TYR A 161 -6.38 -7.30 -8.08
C TYR A 161 -6.99 -8.37 -7.17
N VAL A 162 -6.50 -9.60 -7.30
CA VAL A 162 -7.03 -10.75 -6.52
C VAL A 162 -6.75 -10.56 -5.04
N GLY A 163 -5.57 -10.07 -4.67
CA GLY A 163 -5.23 -9.76 -3.29
C GLY A 163 -6.20 -8.74 -2.69
N THR A 164 -6.31 -7.59 -3.31
CA THR A 164 -7.20 -6.50 -2.87
C THR A 164 -8.65 -6.95 -2.77
N TYR A 165 -9.17 -7.62 -3.80
CA TYR A 165 -10.54 -8.15 -3.79
C TYR A 165 -10.79 -9.12 -2.63
N LYS A 166 -9.86 -10.07 -2.42
CA LYS A 166 -9.97 -11.03 -1.30
C LYS A 166 -9.94 -10.33 0.05
N GLY A 167 -9.08 -9.33 0.23
CA GLY A 167 -8.99 -8.58 1.47
C GLY A 167 -10.29 -7.85 1.82
N TYR A 168 -10.90 -7.20 0.86
CA TYR A 168 -12.20 -6.54 1.09
C TYR A 168 -13.35 -7.52 1.34
N LYS A 169 -13.30 -8.72 0.72
CA LYS A 169 -14.36 -9.73 0.84
C LYS A 169 -14.30 -10.53 2.14
N ASN A 170 -13.11 -10.78 2.70
CA ASN A 170 -12.94 -11.66 3.85
C ASN A 170 -13.32 -10.99 5.17
N ASP A 171 -14.18 -11.66 5.95
CA ASP A 171 -14.39 -11.45 7.38
C ASP A 171 -13.60 -12.51 8.17
N MET A 172 -12.27 -12.46 8.14
CA MET A 172 -11.48 -13.39 8.96
C MET A 172 -11.43 -12.92 10.41
N SER A 173 -11.60 -13.84 11.35
CA SER A 173 -11.40 -13.57 12.78
C SER A 173 -9.96 -13.06 13.03
N LYS A 174 -9.82 -12.03 13.87
CA LYS A 174 -8.57 -11.34 14.16
C LYS A 174 -7.39 -12.27 14.53
N ASN A 175 -7.65 -13.37 15.23
CA ASN A 175 -6.61 -14.27 15.73
C ASN A 175 -5.89 -15.07 14.64
N LYS A 176 -6.63 -15.56 13.61
CA LYS A 176 -6.02 -16.30 12.49
C LYS A 176 -5.13 -15.43 11.60
N MET A 177 -5.35 -14.13 11.59
CA MET A 177 -4.58 -13.20 10.75
C MET A 177 -3.23 -12.86 11.36
N THR A 178 -3.16 -12.67 12.67
CA THR A 178 -1.92 -12.38 13.39
C THR A 178 -0.89 -13.49 13.18
N ASP A 179 -1.30 -14.75 13.37
CA ASP A 179 -0.40 -15.90 13.25
C ASP A 179 0.10 -16.14 11.81
N LEU A 180 -0.72 -15.82 10.80
CA LEU A 180 -0.39 -16.06 9.39
C LEU A 180 0.55 -14.99 8.80
N TYR A 181 0.57 -13.77 9.36
CA TYR A 181 1.22 -12.62 8.71
C TYR A 181 2.39 -12.04 9.49
N PHE A 182 2.33 -12.04 10.82
CA PHE A 182 3.39 -11.51 11.66
C PHE A 182 4.42 -12.58 12.07
N TYR A 183 4.04 -13.84 12.00
CA TYR A 183 4.93 -14.97 12.27
C TYR A 183 4.98 -15.90 11.06
N PRO A 184 5.73 -15.55 10.00
CA PRO A 184 5.92 -16.48 8.89
C PRO A 184 6.48 -17.79 9.44
N PRO A 185 6.05 -18.95 8.91
CA PRO A 185 6.60 -20.23 9.32
C PRO A 185 8.13 -20.15 9.22
N LYS A 186 8.80 -20.57 10.29
CA LYS A 186 10.27 -20.69 10.29
C LYS A 186 10.67 -21.57 9.10
N LEU A 187 11.50 -21.02 8.22
CA LEU A 187 12.13 -21.75 7.11
C LEU A 187 13.01 -22.87 7.67
#